data_1c8816dd8a27953239e1a0d070e4bcf6
#
_entry.id   1c8816dd8a27953239e1a0d070e4bcf6
#
_cell.length_a   1.000
_cell.length_b   1.000
_cell.length_c   1.000
_cell.angle_alpha   90.00
_cell.angle_beta   90.00
_cell.angle_gamma   90.00
#
_symmetry.space_group_name_H-M   'P 1'
#
loop_
_entity.id
_entity.type
_entity.pdbx_description
1 polymer ?
#
loop_
_entity_poly.entity_id
_entity_poly.type
_entity_poly.pdbx_seq_one_letter_code
_entity_poly.pdbx_strand_id
1 'polypeptide(L)'
;MIRDRIKTEEYFQEAFEWYSQCLQEDIEDYEKEKPKDLMSHFRFMVINYENLLKVGYSLGKGVQSLFPYYQGILSNLKEVASEGVPFYRAVDVFSLGVLYSERKEEFLDDLRAIYDQMDHTDGLIEYYMVYLFHDKIVPFHSILEYQNMIEDTYESVAKAQDFWYYSHSDAPWYNNHTKDTYKGYWSFDTAATCKIKGIYDERLKDLEYFPYDLLVQG
;
A
#
# COMPACT_ATOMS: atom_id res chain seq x y z
N MET A 1 16.17 -10.22 -6.35
CA MET A 1 16.99 -9.82 -5.17
C MET A 1 16.03 -9.31 -4.11
N ILE A 2 16.12 -9.85 -2.90
CA ILE A 2 15.27 -9.45 -1.75
C ILE A 2 15.44 -7.96 -1.44
N ARG A 3 14.34 -7.26 -1.14
CA ARG A 3 14.35 -5.83 -0.76
C ARG A 3 14.33 -5.64 0.75
N ASP A 4 13.62 -6.51 1.48
CA ASP A 4 13.58 -6.44 2.94
C ASP A 4 14.93 -6.85 3.55
N ARG A 5 15.32 -6.16 4.62
CA ARG A 5 16.62 -6.37 5.30
C ARG A 5 16.46 -7.01 6.69
N ILE A 6 15.23 -7.33 7.11
CA ILE A 6 14.92 -7.83 8.45
C ILE A 6 14.81 -9.36 8.46
N LYS A 7 14.15 -9.94 7.44
CA LYS A 7 13.99 -11.40 7.31
C LYS A 7 14.73 -11.92 6.08
N THR A 8 14.87 -13.25 6.02
CA THR A 8 15.58 -13.94 4.93
C THR A 8 14.71 -14.06 3.68
N GLU A 9 15.34 -14.32 2.53
CA GLU A 9 14.66 -14.61 1.27
C GLU A 9 13.77 -15.86 1.40
N GLU A 10 14.26 -16.89 2.10
CA GLU A 10 13.51 -18.13 2.38
C GLU A 10 12.20 -17.84 3.15
N TYR A 11 12.28 -17.01 4.20
CA TYR A 11 11.09 -16.57 4.95
C TYR A 11 10.01 -15.96 4.05
N PHE A 12 10.40 -15.03 3.19
CA PHE A 12 9.43 -14.38 2.29
C PHE A 12 8.98 -15.31 1.16
N GLN A 13 9.81 -16.23 0.70
CA GLN A 13 9.42 -17.22 -0.29
C GLN A 13 8.32 -18.14 0.26
N GLU A 14 8.52 -18.72 1.44
CA GLU A 14 7.55 -19.57 2.13
C GLU A 14 6.24 -18.81 2.41
N ALA A 15 6.34 -17.57 2.90
CA ALA A 15 5.16 -16.74 3.15
C ALA A 15 4.38 -16.43 1.86
N PHE A 16 5.08 -16.13 0.76
CA PHE A 16 4.46 -15.85 -0.53
C PHE A 16 3.74 -17.08 -1.10
N GLU A 17 4.37 -18.25 -1.03
CA GLU A 17 3.79 -19.53 -1.46
C GLU A 17 2.53 -19.84 -0.64
N TRP A 18 2.61 -19.69 0.68
CA TRP A 18 1.49 -19.96 1.57
C TRP A 18 0.30 -19.02 1.28
N TYR A 19 0.52 -17.69 1.19
CA TYR A 19 -0.56 -16.76 0.86
C TYR A 19 -1.11 -16.96 -0.55
N SER A 20 -0.27 -17.36 -1.52
CA SER A 20 -0.73 -17.68 -2.86
C SER A 20 -1.65 -18.89 -2.88
N GLN A 21 -1.32 -19.94 -2.12
CA GLN A 21 -2.16 -21.12 -1.99
C GLN A 21 -3.48 -20.77 -1.29
N CYS A 22 -3.46 -20.02 -0.18
CA CYS A 22 -4.68 -19.59 0.50
C CYS A 22 -5.60 -18.80 -0.44
N LEU A 23 -5.05 -17.84 -1.19
CA LEU A 23 -5.83 -17.05 -2.14
C LEU A 23 -6.46 -17.94 -3.23
N GLN A 24 -5.72 -18.90 -3.76
CA GLN A 24 -6.24 -19.81 -4.78
C GLN A 24 -7.38 -20.69 -4.24
N GLU A 25 -7.22 -21.25 -3.04
CA GLU A 25 -8.25 -22.04 -2.37
C GLU A 25 -9.52 -21.22 -2.11
N ASP A 26 -9.41 -19.98 -1.64
CA ASP A 26 -10.52 -19.08 -1.40
C ASP A 26 -11.29 -18.74 -2.70
N ILE A 27 -10.57 -18.51 -3.80
CA ILE A 27 -11.19 -18.25 -5.11
C ILE A 27 -11.96 -19.50 -5.58
N GLU A 28 -11.33 -20.67 -5.51
CA GLU A 28 -11.96 -21.93 -5.92
C GLU A 28 -13.20 -22.27 -5.08
N ASP A 29 -13.14 -22.02 -3.78
CA ASP A 29 -14.28 -22.27 -2.89
C ASP A 29 -15.41 -21.27 -3.16
N TYR A 30 -15.12 -20.01 -3.43
CA TYR A 30 -16.12 -19.01 -3.84
C TYR A 30 -16.83 -19.38 -5.15
N GLU A 31 -16.08 -19.93 -6.11
CA GLU A 31 -16.65 -20.40 -7.40
C GLU A 31 -17.56 -21.63 -7.21
N LYS A 32 -17.22 -22.53 -6.28
CA LYS A 32 -18.02 -23.73 -5.98
C LYS A 32 -19.29 -23.39 -5.23
N GLU A 33 -19.17 -22.58 -4.17
CA GLU A 33 -20.29 -22.19 -3.33
C GLU A 33 -20.04 -20.79 -2.72
N LYS A 34 -20.95 -19.85 -2.98
CA LYS A 34 -20.83 -18.52 -2.40
C LYS A 34 -20.99 -18.57 -0.88
N PRO A 35 -20.10 -17.93 -0.12
CA PRO A 35 -20.18 -17.91 1.34
C PRO A 35 -21.46 -17.21 1.80
N LYS A 36 -22.00 -17.64 2.95
CA LYS A 36 -23.19 -17.01 3.55
C LYS A 36 -22.91 -15.59 4.01
N ASP A 37 -21.71 -15.31 4.45
CA ASP A 37 -21.23 -13.98 4.85
C ASP A 37 -20.26 -13.43 3.81
N LEU A 38 -20.80 -12.73 2.81
CA LEU A 38 -20.04 -12.12 1.73
C LEU A 38 -19.13 -10.99 2.23
N MET A 39 -19.56 -10.24 3.26
CA MET A 39 -18.77 -9.14 3.79
C MET A 39 -17.48 -9.65 4.45
N SER A 40 -17.58 -10.69 5.27
CA SER A 40 -16.40 -11.33 5.85
C SER A 40 -15.49 -11.93 4.78
N HIS A 41 -16.05 -12.52 3.73
CA HIS A 41 -15.27 -13.03 2.60
C HIS A 41 -14.47 -11.91 1.91
N PHE A 42 -15.11 -10.82 1.52
CA PHE A 42 -14.41 -9.70 0.87
C PHE A 42 -13.34 -9.08 1.76
N ARG A 43 -13.59 -8.93 3.07
CA ARG A 43 -12.54 -8.48 4.02
C ARG A 43 -11.34 -9.41 4.06
N PHE A 44 -11.58 -10.71 4.05
CA PHE A 44 -10.53 -11.71 4.04
C PHE A 44 -9.72 -11.67 2.73
N MET A 45 -10.40 -11.53 1.59
CA MET A 45 -9.74 -11.36 0.29
C MET A 45 -8.86 -10.10 0.25
N VAL A 46 -9.33 -8.97 0.78
CA VAL A 46 -8.50 -7.75 0.90
C VAL A 46 -7.20 -8.05 1.65
N ILE A 47 -7.30 -8.73 2.80
CA ILE A 47 -6.13 -9.07 3.63
C ILE A 47 -5.16 -10.00 2.87
N ASN A 48 -5.67 -10.99 2.15
CA ASN A 48 -4.83 -11.91 1.39
C ASN A 48 -4.08 -11.22 0.25
N TYR A 49 -4.76 -10.35 -0.50
CA TYR A 49 -4.12 -9.55 -1.55
C TYR A 49 -3.10 -8.55 -1.00
N GLU A 50 -3.38 -7.87 0.13
CA GLU A 50 -2.41 -7.00 0.82
C GLU A 50 -1.18 -7.78 1.27
N ASN A 51 -1.36 -8.97 1.80
CA ASN A 51 -0.27 -9.84 2.23
C ASN A 51 0.63 -10.23 1.04
N LEU A 52 0.02 -10.67 -0.07
CA LEU A 52 0.75 -11.04 -1.28
C LEU A 52 1.52 -9.87 -1.89
N LEU A 53 0.92 -8.67 -1.92
CA LEU A 53 1.58 -7.47 -2.40
C LEU A 53 2.80 -7.14 -1.54
N LYS A 54 2.64 -7.05 -0.20
CA LYS A 54 3.72 -6.68 0.73
C LYS A 54 4.83 -7.74 0.78
N VAL A 55 4.48 -9.01 0.91
CA VAL A 55 5.43 -10.12 0.91
C VAL A 55 6.15 -10.25 -0.44
N GLY A 56 5.42 -10.13 -1.55
CA GLY A 56 5.99 -10.16 -2.89
C GLY A 56 6.96 -9.00 -3.13
N TYR A 57 6.64 -7.80 -2.64
CA TYR A 57 7.54 -6.66 -2.72
C TYR A 57 8.80 -6.89 -1.87
N SER A 58 8.65 -7.35 -0.63
CA SER A 58 9.76 -7.70 0.27
C SER A 58 10.68 -8.76 -0.33
N LEU A 59 10.11 -9.80 -0.97
CA LEU A 59 10.84 -10.87 -1.67
C LEU A 59 11.61 -10.37 -2.91
N GLY A 60 11.27 -9.18 -3.42
CA GLY A 60 11.93 -8.62 -4.60
C GLY A 60 11.26 -8.96 -5.92
N LYS A 61 9.97 -9.34 -5.93
CA LYS A 61 9.21 -9.52 -7.18
C LYS A 61 9.14 -8.22 -7.98
N GLY A 62 9.05 -8.33 -9.29
CA GLY A 62 8.92 -7.16 -10.18
C GLY A 62 7.69 -6.32 -9.83
N VAL A 63 7.82 -5.00 -9.78
CA VAL A 63 6.76 -4.07 -9.40
C VAL A 63 5.49 -4.31 -10.23
N GLN A 64 5.63 -4.46 -11.53
CA GLN A 64 4.49 -4.69 -12.43
C GLN A 64 3.81 -6.06 -12.22
N SER A 65 4.55 -7.07 -11.73
CA SER A 65 3.96 -8.38 -11.39
C SER A 65 3.14 -8.35 -10.10
N LEU A 66 3.26 -7.30 -9.29
CA LEU A 66 2.49 -7.09 -8.07
C LEU A 66 1.20 -6.30 -8.31
N PHE A 67 1.06 -5.64 -9.45
CA PHE A 67 -0.12 -4.84 -9.78
C PHE A 67 -1.44 -5.63 -9.73
N PRO A 68 -1.53 -6.90 -10.19
CA PRO A 68 -2.77 -7.68 -10.04
C PRO A 68 -3.23 -7.84 -8.58
N TYR A 69 -2.30 -7.87 -7.63
CA TYR A 69 -2.68 -7.92 -6.21
C TYR A 69 -3.26 -6.58 -5.75
N TYR A 70 -2.74 -5.45 -6.23
CA TYR A 70 -3.35 -4.14 -5.99
C TYR A 70 -4.78 -4.07 -6.55
N GLN A 71 -5.01 -4.53 -7.78
CA GLN A 71 -6.36 -4.62 -8.35
C GLN A 71 -7.27 -5.53 -7.51
N GLY A 72 -6.74 -6.65 -7.01
CA GLY A 72 -7.47 -7.55 -6.10
C GLY A 72 -7.84 -6.87 -4.78
N ILE A 73 -6.97 -6.03 -4.21
CA ILE A 73 -7.31 -5.22 -3.03
C ILE A 73 -8.50 -4.31 -3.35
N LEU A 74 -8.45 -3.54 -4.42
CA LEU A 74 -9.48 -2.56 -4.76
C LEU A 74 -10.83 -3.21 -5.05
N SER A 75 -10.84 -4.28 -5.88
CA SER A 75 -12.08 -4.97 -6.27
C SER A 75 -12.84 -5.58 -5.09
N ASN A 76 -12.14 -5.97 -4.02
CA ASN A 76 -12.77 -6.49 -2.81
C ASN A 76 -13.05 -5.39 -1.78
N LEU A 77 -12.16 -4.40 -1.64
CA LEU A 77 -12.33 -3.32 -0.67
C LEU A 77 -13.55 -2.45 -0.98
N LYS A 78 -13.87 -2.18 -2.25
CA LYS A 78 -15.06 -1.41 -2.64
C LYS A 78 -16.38 -2.05 -2.17
N GLU A 79 -16.42 -3.38 -2.03
CA GLU A 79 -17.60 -4.11 -1.57
C GLU A 79 -17.85 -3.95 -0.06
N VAL A 80 -16.83 -3.55 0.71
CA VAL A 80 -16.90 -3.43 2.18
C VAL A 80 -16.57 -2.03 2.70
N ALA A 81 -16.24 -1.08 1.82
CA ALA A 81 -15.78 0.25 2.21
C ALA A 81 -16.83 1.04 3.03
N SER A 82 -18.13 0.82 2.77
CA SER A 82 -19.24 1.43 3.53
C SER A 82 -19.28 1.05 5.01
N GLU A 83 -18.61 -0.04 5.41
CA GLU A 83 -18.50 -0.43 6.82
C GLU A 83 -17.30 0.20 7.53
N GLY A 84 -16.57 1.06 6.82
CA GLY A 84 -15.39 1.78 7.28
C GLY A 84 -14.09 1.16 6.78
N VAL A 85 -13.19 2.02 6.30
CA VAL A 85 -11.83 1.65 5.90
C VAL A 85 -10.86 2.10 6.99
N PRO A 86 -10.09 1.19 7.62
CA PRO A 86 -9.09 1.58 8.60
C PRO A 86 -8.09 2.60 8.03
N PHE A 87 -7.74 3.62 8.81
CA PHE A 87 -6.95 4.76 8.35
C PHE A 87 -5.64 4.36 7.64
N TYR A 88 -4.81 3.53 8.26
CA TYR A 88 -3.54 3.10 7.64
C TYR A 88 -3.74 2.26 6.38
N ARG A 89 -4.83 1.48 6.29
CA ARG A 89 -5.19 0.78 5.04
C ARG A 89 -5.56 1.78 3.94
N ALA A 90 -6.35 2.78 4.27
CA ALA A 90 -6.69 3.83 3.31
C ALA A 90 -5.41 4.53 2.81
N VAL A 91 -4.53 4.94 3.71
CA VAL A 91 -3.24 5.56 3.32
C VAL A 91 -2.45 4.65 2.38
N ASP A 92 -2.28 3.36 2.69
CA ASP A 92 -1.57 2.40 1.84
C ASP A 92 -2.23 2.26 0.45
N VAL A 93 -3.56 2.09 0.42
CA VAL A 93 -4.32 1.86 -0.82
C VAL A 93 -4.25 3.06 -1.76
N PHE A 94 -4.44 4.28 -1.24
CA PHE A 94 -4.37 5.50 -2.05
C PHE A 94 -2.94 5.84 -2.46
N SER A 95 -1.95 5.56 -1.62
CA SER A 95 -0.52 5.69 -1.96
C SER A 95 -0.12 4.76 -3.11
N LEU A 96 -0.55 3.50 -3.06
CA LEU A 96 -0.31 2.54 -4.14
C LEU A 96 -0.98 2.99 -5.44
N GLY A 97 -2.17 3.62 -5.38
CA GLY A 97 -2.81 4.24 -6.55
C GLY A 97 -1.93 5.30 -7.19
N VAL A 98 -1.32 6.18 -6.39
CA VAL A 98 -0.35 7.16 -6.90
C VAL A 98 0.87 6.47 -7.48
N LEU A 99 1.42 5.47 -6.80
CA LEU A 99 2.60 4.75 -7.28
C LEU A 99 2.34 4.02 -8.60
N TYR A 100 1.16 3.47 -8.82
CA TYR A 100 0.74 2.84 -10.06
C TYR A 100 0.01 3.79 -11.04
N SER A 101 0.17 5.11 -10.88
CA SER A 101 -0.59 6.12 -11.67
C SER A 101 -0.42 6.02 -13.18
N GLU A 102 0.66 5.42 -13.68
CA GLU A 102 0.83 5.13 -15.12
C GLU A 102 -0.24 4.17 -15.67
N ARG A 103 -0.91 3.44 -14.79
CA ARG A 103 -1.97 2.47 -15.10
C ARG A 103 -3.32 2.90 -14.52
N LYS A 104 -3.51 4.17 -14.19
CA LYS A 104 -4.70 4.65 -13.47
C LYS A 104 -6.02 4.30 -14.13
N GLU A 105 -6.07 4.26 -15.44
CA GLU A 105 -7.27 3.89 -16.21
C GLU A 105 -7.79 2.46 -15.91
N GLU A 106 -6.95 1.59 -15.34
CA GLU A 106 -7.31 0.22 -15.03
C GLU A 106 -7.93 0.05 -13.63
N PHE A 107 -7.88 1.09 -12.78
CA PHE A 107 -8.32 0.97 -11.39
C PHE A 107 -9.01 2.20 -10.79
N LEU A 108 -9.02 3.32 -11.50
CA LEU A 108 -9.45 4.60 -10.94
C LEU A 108 -10.93 4.59 -10.51
N ASP A 109 -11.79 3.86 -11.23
CA ASP A 109 -13.21 3.73 -10.90
C ASP A 109 -13.41 2.99 -9.56
N ASP A 110 -12.66 1.91 -9.33
CA ASP A 110 -12.72 1.16 -8.07
C ASP A 110 -12.20 2.02 -6.90
N LEU A 111 -11.10 2.75 -7.12
CA LEU A 111 -10.54 3.64 -6.11
C LEU A 111 -11.51 4.77 -5.75
N ARG A 112 -12.21 5.33 -6.76
CA ARG A 112 -13.28 6.31 -6.53
C ARG A 112 -14.43 5.73 -5.74
N ALA A 113 -14.88 4.53 -6.10
CA ALA A 113 -15.98 3.87 -5.39
C ALA A 113 -15.66 3.63 -3.90
N ILE A 114 -14.39 3.35 -3.57
CA ILE A 114 -13.92 3.25 -2.18
C ILE A 114 -13.98 4.63 -1.52
N TYR A 115 -13.39 5.65 -2.16
CA TYR A 115 -13.33 7.02 -1.63
C TYR A 115 -14.72 7.59 -1.33
N ASP A 116 -15.67 7.43 -2.26
CA ASP A 116 -17.03 7.96 -2.13
C ASP A 116 -17.84 7.30 -0.99
N GLN A 117 -17.38 6.17 -0.47
CA GLN A 117 -17.98 5.47 0.67
C GLN A 117 -17.30 5.79 2.02
N MET A 118 -16.19 6.52 2.03
CA MET A 118 -15.49 6.88 3.26
C MET A 118 -16.16 8.10 3.91
N ASP A 119 -16.44 8.02 5.21
CA ASP A 119 -17.08 9.12 5.96
C ASP A 119 -16.17 10.32 6.14
N HIS A 120 -14.87 10.07 6.38
CA HIS A 120 -13.85 11.10 6.60
C HIS A 120 -12.54 10.69 5.93
N THR A 121 -11.86 11.66 5.34
CA THR A 121 -10.54 11.49 4.77
C THR A 121 -9.53 12.44 5.41
N ASP A 122 -8.27 12.04 5.39
CA ASP A 122 -7.14 12.89 5.77
C ASP A 122 -6.70 13.74 4.58
N GLY A 123 -6.12 14.92 4.84
CA GLY A 123 -5.63 15.79 3.77
C GLY A 123 -4.61 15.15 2.84
N LEU A 124 -3.89 14.11 3.29
CA LEU A 124 -3.00 13.32 2.44
C LEU A 124 -3.78 12.49 1.41
N ILE A 125 -4.87 11.84 1.83
CA ILE A 125 -5.74 11.06 0.92
C ILE A 125 -6.39 12.00 -0.10
N GLU A 126 -6.88 13.17 0.34
CA GLU A 126 -7.40 14.22 -0.57
C GLU A 126 -6.35 14.66 -1.60
N TYR A 127 -5.11 14.85 -1.15
CA TYR A 127 -3.98 15.20 -2.02
C TYR A 127 -3.74 14.16 -3.12
N TYR A 128 -3.77 12.88 -2.76
CA TYR A 128 -3.62 11.77 -3.71
C TYR A 128 -4.78 11.71 -4.70
N MET A 129 -6.02 11.91 -4.23
CA MET A 129 -7.20 11.92 -5.08
C MET A 129 -7.18 13.09 -6.07
N VAL A 130 -6.81 14.30 -5.63
CA VAL A 130 -6.67 15.45 -6.53
C VAL A 130 -5.61 15.19 -7.60
N TYR A 131 -4.50 14.57 -7.25
CA TYR A 131 -3.48 14.18 -8.23
C TYR A 131 -4.01 13.15 -9.23
N LEU A 132 -4.59 12.06 -8.76
CA LEU A 132 -5.07 10.96 -9.59
C LEU A 132 -6.19 11.37 -10.55
N PHE A 133 -7.13 12.21 -10.09
CA PHE A 133 -8.30 12.59 -10.90
C PHE A 133 -8.11 13.85 -11.73
N HIS A 134 -7.23 14.74 -11.32
CA HIS A 134 -7.11 16.07 -11.92
C HIS A 134 -5.70 16.42 -12.37
N ASP A 135 -4.73 15.53 -12.15
CA ASP A 135 -3.30 15.76 -12.44
C ASP A 135 -2.80 17.09 -11.84
N LYS A 136 -3.29 17.43 -10.63
CA LYS A 136 -2.97 18.69 -9.94
C LYS A 136 -2.22 18.41 -8.65
N ILE A 137 -1.27 19.31 -8.35
CA ILE A 137 -0.56 19.38 -7.07
C ILE A 137 -1.19 20.50 -6.25
N VAL A 138 -1.65 20.17 -5.06
CA VAL A 138 -2.29 21.14 -4.13
C VAL A 138 -1.59 21.05 -2.76
N PRO A 139 -1.60 22.13 -1.96
CA PRO A 139 -1.15 22.02 -0.57
C PRO A 139 -2.06 21.05 0.20
N PHE A 140 -1.47 20.28 1.10
CA PHE A 140 -2.19 19.40 2.01
C PHE A 140 -1.68 19.52 3.44
N HIS A 141 -2.45 19.02 4.38
CA HIS A 141 -2.05 18.84 5.77
C HIS A 141 -2.60 17.49 6.25
N SER A 142 -1.72 16.66 6.80
CA SER A 142 -2.04 15.32 7.29
C SER A 142 -1.86 15.24 8.80
N ILE A 143 -2.62 14.34 9.43
CA ILE A 143 -2.36 13.92 10.83
C ILE A 143 -1.05 13.12 10.96
N LEU A 144 -0.54 12.60 9.85
CA LEU A 144 0.79 12.00 9.77
C LEU A 144 1.83 13.13 9.68
N GLU A 145 2.27 13.64 10.82
CA GLU A 145 3.11 14.84 10.92
C GLU A 145 4.40 14.77 10.06
N TYR A 146 4.99 13.60 9.88
CA TYR A 146 6.17 13.43 9.02
C TYR A 146 5.87 13.76 7.56
N GLN A 147 4.65 13.55 7.07
CA GLN A 147 4.23 13.89 5.70
C GLN A 147 4.26 15.41 5.48
N ASN A 148 3.91 16.20 6.50
CA ASN A 148 3.93 17.66 6.45
C ASN A 148 5.37 18.22 6.39
N MET A 149 6.39 17.38 6.66
CA MET A 149 7.81 17.76 6.61
C MET A 149 8.42 17.60 5.21
N ILE A 150 7.72 16.92 4.27
CA ILE A 150 8.24 16.64 2.93
C ILE A 150 8.11 17.89 2.04
N GLU A 151 9.22 18.56 1.85
CA GLU A 151 9.41 19.61 0.86
C GLU A 151 9.85 19.01 -0.48
N ASP A 152 10.49 19.80 -1.37
CA ASP A 152 10.89 19.37 -2.71
C ASP A 152 12.37 18.93 -2.76
N THR A 153 12.90 18.36 -1.66
CA THR A 153 14.32 17.99 -1.51
C THR A 153 14.47 16.59 -0.91
N TYR A 154 15.57 15.91 -1.28
CA TYR A 154 15.95 14.64 -0.66
C TYR A 154 16.08 14.75 0.87
N GLU A 155 16.67 15.83 1.37
CA GLU A 155 16.95 16.03 2.79
C GLU A 155 15.65 16.09 3.61
N SER A 156 14.58 16.70 3.06
CA SER A 156 13.25 16.72 3.70
C SER A 156 12.61 15.34 3.71
N VAL A 157 12.74 14.58 2.63
CA VAL A 157 12.26 13.18 2.55
C VAL A 157 13.00 12.29 3.53
N ALA A 158 14.33 12.37 3.58
CA ALA A 158 15.14 11.58 4.51
C ALA A 158 14.74 11.86 5.96
N LYS A 159 14.57 13.14 6.31
CA LYS A 159 14.09 13.54 7.64
C LYS A 159 12.70 12.99 7.94
N ALA A 160 11.75 13.06 7.03
CA ALA A 160 10.42 12.49 7.20
C ALA A 160 10.47 10.96 7.39
N GLN A 161 11.32 10.29 6.61
CA GLN A 161 11.51 8.84 6.66
C GLN A 161 12.10 8.35 8.00
N ASP A 162 12.96 9.14 8.65
CA ASP A 162 13.48 8.85 10.00
C ASP A 162 12.36 8.78 11.06
N PHE A 163 11.26 9.51 10.86
CA PHE A 163 10.10 9.51 11.75
C PHE A 163 9.03 8.48 11.36
N TRP A 164 9.02 8.01 10.11
CA TRP A 164 7.94 7.18 9.56
C TRP A 164 7.59 5.99 10.44
N TYR A 165 8.56 5.14 10.79
CA TYR A 165 8.31 3.94 11.58
C TYR A 165 7.71 4.24 12.95
N TYR A 166 8.29 5.20 13.67
CA TYR A 166 7.86 5.55 15.03
C TYR A 166 6.50 6.26 15.05
N SER A 167 6.16 6.98 14.01
CA SER A 167 4.84 7.61 13.84
C SER A 167 3.70 6.61 13.67
N HIS A 168 4.02 5.33 13.45
CA HIS A 168 3.06 4.24 13.33
C HIS A 168 3.03 3.34 14.58
N SER A 169 3.42 3.85 15.75
CA SER A 169 3.49 3.05 16.98
C SER A 169 2.15 2.48 17.45
N ASP A 170 1.04 3.03 17.00
CA ASP A 170 -0.33 2.57 17.23
C ASP A 170 -0.87 1.67 16.10
N ALA A 171 -0.12 1.48 15.01
CA ALA A 171 -0.53 0.63 13.91
C ALA A 171 -0.52 -0.86 14.30
N PRO A 172 -1.50 -1.67 13.85
CA PRO A 172 -1.57 -3.09 14.20
C PRO A 172 -0.35 -3.92 13.79
N TRP A 173 0.41 -3.44 12.81
CA TRP A 173 1.62 -4.09 12.29
C TRP A 173 2.91 -3.64 13.00
N TYR A 174 2.86 -2.63 13.88
CA TYR A 174 4.04 -2.14 14.59
C TYR A 174 4.71 -3.26 15.41
N ASN A 175 6.03 -3.36 15.37
CA ASN A 175 6.83 -4.43 16.00
C ASN A 175 6.55 -5.87 15.51
N ASN A 176 5.86 -6.05 14.38
CA ASN A 176 5.61 -7.39 13.82
C ASN A 176 6.86 -8.10 13.29
N HIS A 177 7.98 -7.41 13.12
CA HIS A 177 9.25 -8.02 12.68
C HIS A 177 9.76 -9.13 13.62
N THR A 178 9.29 -9.17 14.86
CA THR A 178 9.59 -10.24 15.83
C THR A 178 8.70 -11.47 15.70
N LYS A 179 7.65 -11.42 14.83
CA LYS A 179 6.63 -12.45 14.66
C LYS A 179 6.75 -13.14 13.30
N ASP A 180 6.10 -14.30 13.17
CA ASP A 180 5.99 -15.04 11.92
C ASP A 180 4.97 -14.43 10.95
N THR A 181 4.26 -13.38 11.37
CA THR A 181 3.28 -12.65 10.56
C THR A 181 3.85 -11.39 9.91
N TYR A 182 5.15 -11.19 9.95
CA TYR A 182 5.82 -10.05 9.34
C TYR A 182 5.78 -10.12 7.81
N LYS A 183 5.51 -8.99 7.15
CA LYS A 183 5.30 -8.92 5.69
C LYS A 183 6.20 -7.88 4.99
N GLY A 184 7.01 -7.18 5.76
CA GLY A 184 7.78 -6.01 5.34
C GLY A 184 7.18 -4.71 5.87
N TYR A 185 8.04 -3.75 6.13
CA TYR A 185 7.67 -2.36 6.43
C TYR A 185 7.99 -1.48 5.24
N TRP A 186 6.95 -0.86 4.65
CA TRP A 186 7.12 -0.06 3.43
C TRP A 186 6.34 1.25 3.53
N SER A 187 7.04 2.37 3.44
CA SER A 187 6.47 3.72 3.44
C SER A 187 5.93 4.09 2.06
N PHE A 188 4.86 3.42 1.63
CA PHE A 188 4.23 3.68 0.34
C PHE A 188 3.78 5.14 0.21
N ASP A 189 3.31 5.72 1.30
CA ASP A 189 2.86 7.10 1.42
C ASP A 189 3.98 8.12 1.19
N THR A 190 5.16 7.91 1.78
CA THR A 190 6.32 8.78 1.52
C THR A 190 6.74 8.71 0.05
N ALA A 191 6.78 7.51 -0.52
CA ALA A 191 7.12 7.33 -1.93
C ALA A 191 6.06 7.94 -2.87
N ALA A 192 4.78 7.82 -2.55
CA ALA A 192 3.69 8.44 -3.30
C ALA A 192 3.81 9.98 -3.30
N THR A 193 4.08 10.57 -2.13
CA THR A 193 4.34 12.02 -2.03
C THR A 193 5.55 12.43 -2.85
N CYS A 194 6.64 11.64 -2.85
CA CYS A 194 7.80 11.87 -3.71
C CYS A 194 7.43 11.82 -5.19
N LYS A 195 6.63 10.85 -5.64
CA LYS A 195 6.17 10.73 -7.03
C LYS A 195 5.42 11.97 -7.48
N ILE A 196 4.45 12.44 -6.69
CA ILE A 196 3.67 13.64 -7.01
C ILE A 196 4.56 14.90 -7.08
N LYS A 197 5.51 15.04 -6.16
CA LYS A 197 6.44 16.17 -6.10
C LYS A 197 7.59 16.07 -7.10
N GLY A 198 7.74 14.95 -7.84
CA GLY A 198 8.81 14.73 -8.79
C GLY A 198 10.19 14.52 -8.15
N ILE A 199 10.24 14.01 -6.94
CA ILE A 199 11.50 13.76 -6.19
C ILE A 199 11.97 12.33 -6.51
N TYR A 200 12.92 12.18 -7.43
CA TYR A 200 13.47 10.89 -7.89
C TYR A 200 14.96 10.73 -7.59
N ASP A 201 15.43 11.22 -6.44
CA ASP A 201 16.82 11.12 -6.04
C ASP A 201 17.22 9.66 -5.77
N GLU A 202 18.33 9.20 -6.39
CA GLU A 202 18.79 7.82 -6.23
C GLU A 202 19.18 7.46 -4.79
N ARG A 203 19.51 8.44 -3.94
CA ARG A 203 19.82 8.22 -2.53
C ARG A 203 18.62 7.70 -1.74
N LEU A 204 17.38 7.89 -2.24
CA LEU A 204 16.15 7.38 -1.61
C LEU A 204 16.13 5.84 -1.48
N LYS A 205 16.84 5.12 -2.37
CA LYS A 205 16.96 3.65 -2.31
C LYS A 205 17.67 3.13 -1.05
N ASP A 206 18.47 3.99 -0.42
CA ASP A 206 19.26 3.63 0.76
C ASP A 206 18.51 3.93 2.09
N LEU A 207 17.38 4.67 2.01
CA LEU A 207 16.54 4.95 3.17
C LEU A 207 15.82 3.68 3.64
N GLU A 208 15.80 3.47 4.95
CA GLU A 208 15.11 2.33 5.56
C GLU A 208 13.60 2.40 5.27
N TYR A 209 12.98 1.28 4.93
CA TYR A 209 11.55 1.14 4.59
C TYR A 209 11.07 1.89 3.34
N PHE A 210 11.93 2.59 2.63
CA PHE A 210 11.51 3.37 1.46
C PHE A 210 11.35 2.46 0.21
N PRO A 211 10.16 2.41 -0.43
CA PRO A 211 9.90 1.51 -1.56
C PRO A 211 10.35 2.12 -2.91
N TYR A 212 11.66 2.32 -3.08
CA TYR A 212 12.25 3.03 -4.24
C TYR A 212 11.84 2.43 -5.59
N ASP A 213 11.78 1.09 -5.70
CA ASP A 213 11.41 0.47 -6.97
C ASP A 213 9.97 0.79 -7.39
N LEU A 214 9.03 0.91 -6.43
CA LEU A 214 7.67 1.37 -6.69
C LEU A 214 7.63 2.83 -7.14
N LEU A 215 8.47 3.69 -6.57
CA LEU A 215 8.57 5.08 -6.99
C LEU A 215 8.98 5.21 -8.47
N VAL A 216 9.93 4.38 -8.94
CA VAL A 216 10.53 4.55 -10.29
C VAL A 216 9.96 3.64 -11.36
N GLN A 217 9.23 2.58 -11.02
CA GLN A 217 8.72 1.55 -11.92
C GLN A 217 7.20 1.33 -11.82
N GLY A 218 6.56 1.96 -10.84
CA GLY A 218 5.14 1.82 -10.57
C GLY A 218 4.21 2.55 -11.53
#